data_3aaeb894c38ff631e8e3ee1de7c62fb8
#
_entry.id   3aaeb894c38ff631e8e3ee1de7c62fb8
#
_cell.length_a   1.000
_cell.length_b   1.000
_cell.length_c   1.000
_cell.angle_alpha   90.00
_cell.angle_beta   90.00
_cell.angle_gamma   90.00
#
_symmetry.space_group_name_H-M   'P 1'
#
loop_
_entity.id
_entity.type
_entity.pdbx_description
1 polymer ?
#
loop_
_entity_poly.entity_id
_entity_poly.type
_entity_poly.pdbx_seq_one_letter_code
_entity_poly.pdbx_strand_id
1 'polypeptide(L)'
;MLKTPTKKTRFLSFITEKKKVKKKPSPFKFKPFSLKQKQVLTWWRKGSPVKDKDGIICDGSVRAGKTVVMSLSYVMWAMETFQDENLGMAGKTIGSFRRNVITPLKRMLKSRGYKVKDHRADNMLSITYKGVTNYFYVFGGKDEASQDLIQGITLAGMFFDEVALMPQSFVNQATARCSVDDSKTWFNCNPEGPYHWFKTEFLDQLKEKNMLHIHFTMDDNLSLSEKIKARYKRMYTGIFFKRYILGLWVLAEGIVYDMFDKDKHQVPTIERLYTQHYISIDYGTQNPTTFGLWGLCDGVWYKVREYHYDGRKESKQKTDQEYLEDLQAFMKGVKRIKGVIVDPSAASFIALMKKNRIHVIKAKNDVLDGIRNVSTALNDELIKYNDCCKETFREFSSYLWDQKAAKRGEDKPIKQNDHHMDGDRYFVNTILFTSKAGISSSSAW
;
A
#
# COMPACT_ATOMS: atom_id res chain seq x y z
N MET A 1 84.80 0.02 -0.87
CA MET A 1 83.61 -0.84 -0.61
C MET A 1 82.40 0.07 -0.65
N LEU A 2 81.64 0.00 -1.79
CA LEU A 2 80.53 0.89 -2.09
C LEU A 2 79.24 0.21 -1.62
N LYS A 3 78.42 0.93 -0.79
CA LYS A 3 77.07 0.51 -0.44
C LYS A 3 76.10 1.21 -1.35
N THR A 4 75.31 0.42 -2.11
CA THR A 4 74.20 0.84 -2.96
C THR A 4 72.95 1.12 -2.13
N PRO A 5 72.18 2.19 -2.39
CA PRO A 5 70.88 2.43 -1.76
C PRO A 5 69.74 1.85 -2.59
N THR A 6 68.87 1.10 -1.91
CA THR A 6 67.62 0.57 -2.43
C THR A 6 66.58 1.65 -2.69
N LYS A 7 66.08 1.73 -3.94
CA LYS A 7 64.98 2.60 -4.33
C LYS A 7 63.63 2.00 -3.87
N LYS A 8 62.97 2.67 -2.92
CA LYS A 8 61.56 2.47 -2.63
C LYS A 8 60.72 3.20 -3.71
N THR A 9 60.09 2.45 -4.58
CA THR A 9 59.16 2.96 -5.60
C THR A 9 57.84 3.33 -4.89
N ARG A 10 57.54 4.65 -4.79
CA ARG A 10 56.25 5.15 -4.37
C ARG A 10 55.25 5.00 -5.55
N PHE A 11 54.28 4.12 -5.42
CA PHE A 11 53.06 4.12 -6.26
C PHE A 11 52.16 5.27 -5.78
N LEU A 12 52.12 6.37 -6.51
CA LEU A 12 51.14 7.43 -6.41
C LEU A 12 49.90 6.99 -7.19
N SER A 13 48.87 6.46 -6.47
CA SER A 13 47.56 6.25 -7.03
C SER A 13 46.87 7.60 -7.23
N PHE A 14 46.78 8.07 -8.46
CA PHE A 14 45.89 9.16 -8.84
C PHE A 14 44.45 8.70 -8.73
N ILE A 15 43.78 8.91 -7.60
CA ILE A 15 42.33 8.83 -7.49
C ILE A 15 41.78 10.13 -8.11
N THR A 16 41.50 10.09 -9.40
CA THR A 16 40.65 11.11 -10.03
C THR A 16 39.25 11.00 -9.47
N GLU A 17 38.92 11.86 -8.51
CA GLU A 17 37.52 12.09 -8.13
C GLU A 17 36.73 12.55 -9.38
N LYS A 18 36.03 11.62 -10.03
CA LYS A 18 35.00 11.97 -11.00
C LYS A 18 33.91 12.75 -10.26
N LYS A 19 33.96 14.09 -10.27
CA LYS A 19 32.82 14.92 -9.88
C LYS A 19 31.60 14.36 -10.57
N LYS A 20 30.69 13.75 -9.79
CA LYS A 20 29.37 13.32 -10.30
C LYS A 20 28.66 14.55 -10.82
N VAL A 21 28.73 14.76 -12.15
CA VAL A 21 27.91 15.75 -12.83
C VAL A 21 26.46 15.39 -12.56
N LYS A 22 25.79 16.17 -11.71
CA LYS A 22 24.35 16.03 -11.47
C LYS A 22 23.66 16.27 -12.81
N LYS A 23 23.30 15.19 -13.51
CA LYS A 23 22.48 15.28 -14.74
C LYS A 23 21.23 16.09 -14.39
N LYS A 24 21.02 17.21 -15.09
CA LYS A 24 19.75 17.95 -14.97
C LYS A 24 18.62 16.96 -15.26
N PRO A 25 17.61 16.85 -14.37
CA PRO A 25 16.50 15.94 -14.62
C PRO A 25 15.85 16.29 -15.96
N SER A 26 15.61 15.27 -16.79
CA SER A 26 14.94 15.49 -18.09
C SER A 26 13.57 16.15 -17.85
N PRO A 27 13.15 17.09 -18.71
CA PRO A 27 11.85 17.74 -18.59
C PRO A 27 10.74 16.67 -18.61
N PHE A 28 9.72 16.84 -17.77
CA PHE A 28 8.57 15.93 -17.74
C PHE A 28 7.83 16.01 -19.09
N LYS A 29 7.66 14.86 -19.74
CA LYS A 29 6.92 14.78 -21.01
C LYS A 29 5.56 14.14 -20.74
N PHE A 30 4.50 14.86 -21.04
CA PHE A 30 3.15 14.32 -21.01
C PHE A 30 2.93 13.35 -22.17
N LYS A 31 2.35 12.20 -21.89
CA LYS A 31 1.76 11.35 -22.93
C LYS A 31 0.33 11.83 -23.23
N PRO A 32 -0.27 11.42 -24.34
CA PRO A 32 -1.65 11.82 -24.68
C PRO A 32 -2.62 11.48 -23.56
N PHE A 33 -3.56 12.39 -23.30
CA PHE A 33 -4.66 12.16 -22.36
C PHE A 33 -5.85 11.51 -23.04
N SER A 34 -6.51 10.58 -22.39
CA SER A 34 -7.80 10.01 -22.84
C SER A 34 -8.92 11.06 -22.74
N LEU A 35 -10.08 10.76 -23.34
CA LEU A 35 -11.24 11.65 -23.27
C LEU A 35 -11.67 11.92 -21.82
N LYS A 36 -11.77 10.90 -20.98
CA LYS A 36 -12.09 11.05 -19.57
C LYS A 36 -11.05 11.91 -18.81
N GLN A 37 -9.76 11.68 -19.08
CA GLN A 37 -8.70 12.51 -18.50
C GLN A 37 -8.81 13.99 -18.95
N LYS A 38 -9.14 14.26 -20.21
CA LYS A 38 -9.39 15.62 -20.70
C LYS A 38 -10.61 16.23 -20.01
N GLN A 39 -11.69 15.48 -19.80
CA GLN A 39 -12.86 15.92 -19.08
C GLN A 39 -12.50 16.33 -17.64
N VAL A 40 -11.71 15.52 -16.93
CA VAL A 40 -11.20 15.87 -15.57
C VAL A 40 -10.39 17.15 -15.58
N LEU A 41 -9.60 17.42 -16.61
CA LEU A 41 -8.77 18.63 -16.70
C LEU A 41 -9.57 19.91 -17.00
N THR A 42 -10.82 19.79 -17.48
CA THR A 42 -11.58 20.95 -18.00
C THR A 42 -13.00 21.09 -17.46
N TRP A 43 -13.49 20.18 -16.60
CA TRP A 43 -14.87 20.16 -16.13
C TRP A 43 -15.33 21.47 -15.44
N TRP A 44 -14.43 22.17 -14.77
CA TRP A 44 -14.62 23.38 -14.01
C TRP A 44 -14.52 24.68 -14.86
N ARG A 45 -14.11 24.59 -16.12
CA ARG A 45 -13.91 25.74 -17.00
C ARG A 45 -15.24 26.34 -17.44
N LYS A 46 -15.25 27.66 -17.71
CA LYS A 46 -16.44 28.44 -18.13
C LYS A 46 -17.23 27.80 -19.28
N GLY A 47 -16.59 27.13 -20.23
CA GLY A 47 -17.24 26.45 -21.36
C GLY A 47 -17.72 25.03 -21.06
N SER A 48 -17.55 24.52 -19.84
CA SER A 48 -17.97 23.16 -19.48
C SER A 48 -19.46 23.15 -19.08
N PRO A 49 -20.27 22.19 -19.57
CA PRO A 49 -21.68 22.04 -19.19
C PRO A 49 -21.85 21.61 -17.73
N VAL A 50 -20.79 21.21 -17.06
CA VAL A 50 -20.77 20.72 -15.66
C VAL A 50 -19.95 21.62 -14.73
N LYS A 51 -19.64 22.85 -15.15
CA LYS A 51 -18.82 23.81 -14.39
C LYS A 51 -19.41 24.17 -13.03
N ASP A 52 -20.74 24.13 -12.91
CA ASP A 52 -21.47 24.49 -11.69
C ASP A 52 -21.61 23.35 -10.68
N LYS A 53 -20.92 22.22 -10.91
CA LYS A 53 -20.79 21.15 -9.92
C LYS A 53 -19.85 21.58 -8.78
N ASP A 54 -20.18 21.15 -7.55
CA ASP A 54 -19.40 21.48 -6.35
C ASP A 54 -18.16 20.60 -6.18
N GLY A 55 -18.07 19.52 -6.96
CA GLY A 55 -16.89 18.67 -6.95
C GLY A 55 -16.93 17.58 -7.99
N ILE A 56 -15.84 16.82 -8.03
CA ILE A 56 -15.65 15.69 -8.93
C ILE A 56 -15.16 14.45 -8.18
N ILE A 57 -15.78 13.31 -8.45
CA ILE A 57 -15.36 12.01 -7.96
C ILE A 57 -14.81 11.19 -9.14
N CYS A 58 -13.58 10.73 -9.03
CA CYS A 58 -12.97 9.77 -9.96
C CYS A 58 -12.66 8.46 -9.25
N ASP A 59 -13.49 7.45 -9.46
CA ASP A 59 -13.27 6.10 -8.95
C ASP A 59 -12.82 5.13 -10.03
N GLY A 60 -12.55 3.90 -9.66
CA GLY A 60 -12.26 2.82 -10.62
C GLY A 60 -10.91 2.15 -10.43
N SER A 61 -10.42 1.46 -11.49
CA SER A 61 -9.28 0.55 -11.39
C SER A 61 -7.96 1.24 -10.99
N VAL A 62 -7.05 0.45 -10.44
CA VAL A 62 -5.67 0.89 -10.19
C VAL A 62 -4.97 1.22 -11.51
N ARG A 63 -3.96 2.10 -11.46
CA ARG A 63 -3.16 2.52 -12.63
C ARG A 63 -3.96 3.18 -13.77
N ALA A 64 -5.20 3.56 -13.55
CA ALA A 64 -6.03 4.27 -14.53
C ALA A 64 -5.60 5.73 -14.79
N GLY A 65 -4.63 6.24 -14.02
CA GLY A 65 -4.10 7.61 -14.18
C GLY A 65 -4.92 8.69 -13.48
N LYS A 66 -5.86 8.31 -12.61
CA LYS A 66 -6.72 9.22 -11.83
C LYS A 66 -5.93 10.27 -11.05
N THR A 67 -5.02 9.85 -10.16
CA THR A 67 -4.22 10.73 -9.31
C THR A 67 -3.48 11.81 -10.10
N VAL A 68 -2.91 11.45 -11.25
CA VAL A 68 -2.13 12.37 -12.10
C VAL A 68 -3.02 13.48 -12.64
N VAL A 69 -4.15 13.13 -13.25
CA VAL A 69 -5.00 14.15 -13.87
C VAL A 69 -5.78 14.95 -12.82
N MET A 70 -6.19 14.32 -11.71
CA MET A 70 -6.91 14.97 -10.62
C MET A 70 -6.04 16.02 -9.93
N SER A 71 -4.82 15.66 -9.52
CA SER A 71 -3.90 16.61 -8.88
C SER A 71 -3.53 17.77 -9.80
N LEU A 72 -3.33 17.51 -11.10
CA LEU A 72 -3.05 18.55 -12.08
C LEU A 72 -4.26 19.46 -12.32
N SER A 73 -5.47 18.89 -12.48
CA SER A 73 -6.73 19.60 -12.64
C SER A 73 -7.00 20.52 -11.46
N TYR A 74 -6.83 20.01 -10.25
CA TYR A 74 -7.02 20.75 -9.01
C TYR A 74 -6.14 22.01 -8.93
N VAL A 75 -4.84 21.86 -9.18
CA VAL A 75 -3.92 23.02 -9.17
C VAL A 75 -4.24 23.99 -10.31
N MET A 76 -4.56 23.50 -11.51
CA MET A 76 -4.91 24.38 -12.62
C MET A 76 -6.15 25.21 -12.33
N TRP A 77 -7.20 24.58 -11.78
CA TRP A 77 -8.41 25.29 -11.33
C TRP A 77 -8.11 26.32 -10.26
N ALA A 78 -7.39 25.96 -9.21
CA ALA A 78 -7.05 26.85 -8.14
C ALA A 78 -6.28 28.10 -8.61
N MET A 79 -5.36 27.92 -9.54
CA MET A 79 -4.54 29.02 -10.10
C MET A 79 -5.28 29.88 -11.14
N GLU A 80 -6.39 29.38 -11.71
CA GLU A 80 -7.26 30.16 -12.61
C GLU A 80 -8.40 30.87 -11.84
N THR A 81 -8.75 30.42 -10.60
CA THR A 81 -9.90 30.91 -9.85
C THR A 81 -9.51 31.83 -8.70
N PHE A 82 -8.40 31.54 -7.99
CA PHE A 82 -8.05 32.20 -6.74
C PHE A 82 -6.68 32.87 -6.78
N GLN A 83 -6.50 33.85 -5.89
CA GLN A 83 -5.22 34.50 -5.60
C GLN A 83 -5.09 34.67 -4.10
N ASP A 84 -3.93 34.33 -3.54
CA ASP A 84 -3.60 34.43 -2.12
C ASP A 84 -4.48 33.59 -1.19
N GLU A 85 -5.04 32.48 -1.72
CA GLU A 85 -5.94 31.59 -0.99
C GLU A 85 -5.27 30.31 -0.50
N ASN A 86 -5.84 29.75 0.57
CA ASN A 86 -5.44 28.46 1.14
C ASN A 86 -6.24 27.33 0.51
N LEU A 87 -5.56 26.29 0.11
CA LEU A 87 -6.13 25.08 -0.48
C LEU A 87 -5.60 23.84 0.24
N GLY A 88 -6.41 22.80 0.33
CA GLY A 88 -6.05 21.56 0.99
C GLY A 88 -5.76 20.41 0.01
N MET A 89 -4.81 19.57 0.36
CA MET A 89 -4.53 18.31 -0.34
C MET A 89 -4.29 17.22 0.69
N ALA A 90 -4.96 16.08 0.57
CA ALA A 90 -4.84 14.99 1.53
C ALA A 90 -4.56 13.63 0.88
N GLY A 91 -3.82 12.79 1.60
CA GLY A 91 -3.66 11.37 1.37
C GLY A 91 -3.69 10.59 2.68
N LYS A 92 -3.71 9.26 2.65
CA LYS A 92 -3.73 8.42 3.87
C LYS A 92 -2.63 8.83 4.88
N THR A 93 -1.42 9.13 4.40
CA THR A 93 -0.34 9.70 5.22
C THR A 93 0.38 10.80 4.47
N ILE A 94 0.89 11.82 5.18
CA ILE A 94 1.67 12.92 4.57
C ILE A 94 2.87 12.37 3.79
N GLY A 95 3.59 11.38 4.36
CA GLY A 95 4.79 10.80 3.74
C GLY A 95 4.50 10.07 2.42
N SER A 96 3.46 9.24 2.36
CA SER A 96 3.04 8.55 1.13
C SER A 96 2.53 9.55 0.09
N PHE A 97 1.69 10.50 0.51
CA PHE A 97 1.14 11.53 -0.37
C PHE A 97 2.24 12.39 -1.00
N ARG A 98 3.20 12.85 -0.22
CA ARG A 98 4.35 13.61 -0.74
C ARG A 98 5.15 12.82 -1.78
N ARG A 99 5.39 11.53 -1.52
CA ARG A 99 6.13 10.66 -2.43
C ARG A 99 5.34 10.36 -3.71
N ASN A 100 4.06 10.01 -3.58
CA ASN A 100 3.27 9.47 -4.69
C ASN A 100 2.55 10.56 -5.49
N VAL A 101 2.18 11.68 -4.88
CA VAL A 101 1.43 12.77 -5.52
C VAL A 101 2.28 14.03 -5.69
N ILE A 102 2.79 14.60 -4.59
CA ILE A 102 3.47 15.91 -4.65
C ILE A 102 4.75 15.87 -5.49
N THR A 103 5.56 14.82 -5.36
CA THR A 103 6.82 14.73 -6.12
C THR A 103 6.61 14.70 -7.64
N PRO A 104 5.72 13.86 -8.22
CA PRO A 104 5.42 13.93 -9.64
C PRO A 104 4.68 15.21 -10.04
N LEU A 105 3.74 15.70 -9.22
CA LEU A 105 3.01 16.96 -9.47
C LEU A 105 3.98 18.15 -9.62
N LYS A 106 4.97 18.28 -8.74
CA LYS A 106 6.00 19.34 -8.86
C LYS A 106 6.74 19.30 -10.19
N ARG A 107 7.03 18.11 -10.71
CA ARG A 107 7.68 17.94 -12.03
C ARG A 107 6.76 18.35 -13.17
N MET A 108 5.49 17.95 -13.12
CA MET A 108 4.46 18.31 -14.09
C MET A 108 4.24 19.84 -14.14
N LEU A 109 4.07 20.46 -12.98
CA LEU A 109 3.86 21.91 -12.87
C LEU A 109 5.06 22.70 -13.39
N LYS A 110 6.29 22.31 -13.00
CA LYS A 110 7.52 22.95 -13.49
C LYS A 110 7.65 22.89 -15.02
N SER A 111 7.25 21.77 -15.65
CA SER A 111 7.27 21.64 -17.12
C SER A 111 6.26 22.54 -17.82
N ARG A 112 5.28 23.09 -17.09
CA ARG A 112 4.25 24.04 -17.57
C ARG A 112 4.49 25.49 -17.12
N GLY A 113 5.68 25.78 -16.55
CA GLY A 113 6.08 27.15 -16.18
C GLY A 113 5.61 27.58 -14.78
N TYR A 114 5.03 26.71 -13.98
CA TYR A 114 4.71 27.01 -12.58
C TYR A 114 5.98 27.03 -11.73
N LYS A 115 6.06 28.01 -10.82
CA LYS A 115 7.06 28.07 -9.74
C LYS A 115 6.48 27.38 -8.51
N VAL A 116 7.13 26.34 -7.99
CA VAL A 116 6.66 25.59 -6.81
C VAL A 116 7.76 25.63 -5.75
N LYS A 117 7.42 26.20 -4.59
CA LYS A 117 8.26 26.21 -3.38
C LYS A 117 7.65 25.28 -2.34
N ASP A 118 8.45 24.41 -1.76
CA ASP A 118 8.00 23.36 -0.83
C ASP A 118 8.44 23.71 0.60
N HIS A 119 7.51 24.15 1.43
CA HIS A 119 7.68 24.50 2.83
C HIS A 119 7.42 23.26 3.69
N ARG A 120 8.42 22.42 3.86
CA ARG A 120 8.27 21.10 4.49
C ARG A 120 7.93 21.15 5.97
N ALA A 121 8.42 22.17 6.69
CA ALA A 121 8.14 22.36 8.11
C ALA A 121 6.63 22.61 8.34
N ASP A 122 6.01 23.41 7.44
CA ASP A 122 4.63 23.82 7.55
C ASP A 122 3.68 22.87 6.79
N ASN A 123 4.20 21.78 6.22
CA ASN A 123 3.46 20.88 5.33
C ASN A 123 2.67 21.62 4.21
N MET A 124 3.27 22.64 3.60
CA MET A 124 2.63 23.52 2.63
C MET A 124 3.48 23.69 1.36
N LEU A 125 2.82 23.87 0.22
CA LEU A 125 3.43 24.30 -1.04
C LEU A 125 2.92 25.68 -1.40
N SER A 126 3.80 26.63 -1.72
CA SER A 126 3.38 27.84 -2.44
C SER A 126 3.62 27.62 -3.94
N ILE A 127 2.56 27.84 -4.71
CA ILE A 127 2.57 27.66 -6.17
C ILE A 127 2.27 29.03 -6.81
N THR A 128 3.16 29.45 -7.71
CA THR A 128 3.03 30.72 -8.43
C THR A 128 2.98 30.48 -9.94
N TYR A 129 2.04 31.08 -10.62
CA TYR A 129 1.89 31.05 -12.07
C TYR A 129 1.32 32.38 -12.59
N LYS A 130 1.98 33.01 -13.57
CA LYS A 130 1.56 34.29 -14.17
C LYS A 130 1.27 35.41 -13.16
N GLY A 131 2.04 35.46 -12.08
CA GLY A 131 1.88 36.48 -11.03
C GLY A 131 0.90 36.11 -9.90
N VAL A 132 0.06 35.10 -10.08
CA VAL A 132 -0.86 34.57 -9.07
C VAL A 132 -0.10 33.59 -8.18
N THR A 133 -0.32 33.65 -6.86
CA THR A 133 0.21 32.70 -5.87
C THR A 133 -0.90 32.20 -4.97
N ASN A 134 -0.93 30.88 -4.73
CA ASN A 134 -1.81 30.25 -3.74
C ASN A 134 -1.03 29.23 -2.90
N TYR A 135 -1.60 28.85 -1.73
CA TYR A 135 -0.95 28.03 -0.72
C TYR A 135 -1.69 26.70 -0.57
N PHE A 136 -0.96 25.58 -0.76
CA PHE A 136 -1.52 24.23 -0.76
C PHE A 136 -1.02 23.46 0.46
N TYR A 137 -1.87 23.31 1.47
CA TYR A 137 -1.58 22.57 2.69
C TYR A 137 -1.74 21.08 2.47
N VAL A 138 -0.81 20.29 3.03
CA VAL A 138 -0.75 18.84 2.86
C VAL A 138 -1.11 18.15 4.16
N PHE A 139 -2.19 17.38 4.15
CA PHE A 139 -2.73 16.66 5.31
C PHE A 139 -2.58 15.15 5.18
N GLY A 140 -2.57 14.43 6.31
CA GLY A 140 -2.68 12.99 6.40
C GLY A 140 -3.99 12.60 7.08
N GLY A 141 -4.85 11.85 6.40
CA GLY A 141 -6.09 11.29 6.96
C GLY A 141 -5.91 9.83 7.34
N LYS A 142 -5.09 9.54 8.37
CA LYS A 142 -4.75 8.16 8.76
C LYS A 142 -5.78 7.53 9.70
N ASP A 143 -6.28 8.31 10.63
CA ASP A 143 -7.13 7.90 11.75
C ASP A 143 -8.11 9.02 12.14
N GLU A 144 -9.01 8.76 13.07
CA GLU A 144 -10.03 9.69 13.51
C GLU A 144 -9.45 10.99 14.11
N ALA A 145 -8.29 10.93 14.76
CA ALA A 145 -7.61 12.10 15.30
C ALA A 145 -7.09 13.06 14.21
N SER A 146 -7.00 12.58 12.97
CA SER A 146 -6.55 13.41 11.83
C SER A 146 -7.49 14.58 11.53
N GLN A 147 -8.76 14.52 11.95
CA GLN A 147 -9.70 15.64 11.82
C GLN A 147 -9.24 16.91 12.55
N ASP A 148 -8.50 16.77 13.65
CA ASP A 148 -8.02 17.90 14.46
C ASP A 148 -6.98 18.73 13.71
N LEU A 149 -6.26 18.12 12.76
CA LEU A 149 -5.22 18.79 11.95
C LEU A 149 -5.79 19.82 10.99
N ILE A 150 -7.10 19.79 10.71
CA ILE A 150 -7.74 20.67 9.75
C ILE A 150 -8.70 21.65 10.43
N GLN A 151 -8.76 21.65 11.76
CA GLN A 151 -9.58 22.60 12.51
C GLN A 151 -9.02 24.04 12.40
N GLY A 152 -9.93 25.00 12.28
CA GLY A 152 -9.58 26.41 12.28
C GLY A 152 -9.02 26.98 10.97
N ILE A 153 -8.75 26.16 9.94
CA ILE A 153 -8.34 26.68 8.63
C ILE A 153 -9.56 26.87 7.72
N THR A 154 -9.57 27.97 6.97
CA THR A 154 -10.51 28.19 5.86
C THR A 154 -9.82 27.80 4.55
N LEU A 155 -10.50 27.02 3.72
CA LEU A 155 -9.97 26.50 2.46
C LEU A 155 -10.84 26.96 1.27
N ALA A 156 -10.19 27.29 0.17
CA ALA A 156 -10.86 27.55 -1.10
C ALA A 156 -11.16 26.26 -1.88
N GLY A 157 -10.65 25.11 -1.42
CA GLY A 157 -10.95 23.80 -2.00
C GLY A 157 -10.12 22.68 -1.40
N MET A 158 -10.48 21.44 -1.74
CA MET A 158 -9.82 20.25 -1.19
C MET A 158 -9.65 19.15 -2.24
N PHE A 159 -8.46 18.53 -2.27
CA PHE A 159 -8.18 17.34 -3.06
C PHE A 159 -7.84 16.15 -2.16
N PHE A 160 -8.55 15.05 -2.32
CA PHE A 160 -8.36 13.80 -1.59
C PHE A 160 -7.86 12.71 -2.54
N ASP A 161 -6.67 12.18 -2.30
CA ASP A 161 -6.14 11.02 -3.00
C ASP A 161 -6.30 9.75 -2.17
N GLU A 162 -6.92 8.73 -2.73
CA GLU A 162 -7.30 7.48 -2.04
C GLU A 162 -8.31 7.74 -0.89
N VAL A 163 -9.34 8.55 -1.12
CA VAL A 163 -10.30 8.99 -0.09
C VAL A 163 -10.99 7.83 0.64
N ALA A 164 -11.24 6.70 -0.02
CA ALA A 164 -11.82 5.51 0.60
C ALA A 164 -10.95 4.91 1.73
N LEU A 165 -9.66 5.27 1.80
CA LEU A 165 -8.75 4.85 2.88
C LEU A 165 -8.69 5.83 4.06
N MET A 166 -9.49 6.90 4.03
CA MET A 166 -9.54 7.92 5.08
C MET A 166 -10.77 7.74 5.96
N PRO A 167 -10.72 8.15 7.24
CA PRO A 167 -11.90 8.21 8.09
C PRO A 167 -12.94 9.20 7.54
N GLN A 168 -14.22 8.84 7.67
CA GLN A 168 -15.32 9.69 7.27
C GLN A 168 -15.31 11.04 8.00
N SER A 169 -15.00 11.05 9.30
CA SER A 169 -14.89 12.24 10.13
C SER A 169 -13.91 13.27 9.58
N PHE A 170 -12.72 12.80 9.17
CA PHE A 170 -11.69 13.65 8.56
C PHE A 170 -12.18 14.27 7.25
N VAL A 171 -12.80 13.48 6.37
CA VAL A 171 -13.27 13.96 5.06
C VAL A 171 -14.41 14.95 5.23
N ASN A 172 -15.37 14.68 6.13
CA ASN A 172 -16.47 15.60 6.43
C ASN A 172 -15.95 16.91 7.02
N GLN A 173 -15.00 16.85 7.95
CA GLN A 173 -14.39 18.06 8.53
C GLN A 173 -13.65 18.87 7.46
N ALA A 174 -12.87 18.22 6.60
CA ALA A 174 -12.11 18.86 5.54
C ALA A 174 -13.01 19.54 4.49
N THR A 175 -14.10 18.89 4.09
CA THR A 175 -15.08 19.46 3.17
C THR A 175 -15.83 20.64 3.78
N ALA A 176 -16.16 20.58 5.08
CA ALA A 176 -16.80 21.69 5.80
C ALA A 176 -15.89 22.93 5.92
N ARG A 177 -14.57 22.81 5.75
CA ARG A 177 -13.63 23.94 5.70
C ARG A 177 -13.56 24.63 4.33
N CYS A 178 -14.13 24.04 3.29
CA CYS A 178 -14.23 24.66 1.97
C CYS A 178 -15.39 25.65 1.96
N SER A 179 -15.16 26.84 2.53
CA SER A 179 -16.20 27.89 2.76
C SER A 179 -15.89 29.21 2.06
N VAL A 180 -14.95 29.21 1.11
CA VAL A 180 -14.73 30.34 0.21
C VAL A 180 -15.69 30.22 -0.98
N ASP A 181 -16.18 31.34 -1.51
CA ASP A 181 -17.02 31.34 -2.72
C ASP A 181 -16.31 30.61 -3.88
N ASP A 182 -17.07 29.90 -4.69
CA ASP A 182 -16.54 29.03 -5.78
C ASP A 182 -15.65 27.86 -5.33
N SER A 183 -15.65 27.54 -4.03
CA SER A 183 -14.88 26.39 -3.54
C SER A 183 -15.37 25.07 -4.17
N LYS A 184 -14.43 24.16 -4.44
CA LYS A 184 -14.74 22.86 -5.05
C LYS A 184 -13.88 21.74 -4.44
N THR A 185 -14.35 20.50 -4.61
CA THR A 185 -13.70 19.31 -4.08
C THR A 185 -13.36 18.28 -5.15
N TRP A 186 -12.20 17.64 -5.02
CA TRP A 186 -11.74 16.52 -5.88
C TRP A 186 -11.55 15.27 -5.04
N PHE A 187 -12.23 14.19 -5.39
CA PHE A 187 -12.13 12.89 -4.72
C PHE A 187 -11.65 11.81 -5.67
N ASN A 188 -10.59 11.11 -5.30
CA ASN A 188 -10.02 10.01 -6.05
C ASN A 188 -9.94 8.76 -5.17
N CYS A 189 -10.44 7.61 -5.67
CA CYS A 189 -10.32 6.34 -4.95
C CYS A 189 -10.31 5.12 -5.89
N ASN A 190 -9.94 3.99 -5.31
CA ASN A 190 -10.29 2.68 -5.85
C ASN A 190 -11.52 2.16 -5.08
N PRO A 191 -12.36 1.30 -5.69
CA PRO A 191 -13.52 0.74 -5.03
C PRO A 191 -13.18 -0.14 -3.83
N GLU A 192 -14.05 -0.10 -2.84
CA GLU A 192 -14.11 -0.98 -1.67
C GLU A 192 -15.44 -1.76 -1.67
N GLY A 193 -16.02 -2.06 -0.52
CA GLY A 193 -17.34 -2.69 -0.41
C GLY A 193 -18.49 -1.77 -0.81
N PRO A 194 -19.65 -2.33 -1.25
CA PRO A 194 -20.79 -1.52 -1.69
C PRO A 194 -21.45 -0.73 -0.55
N TYR A 195 -21.19 -1.09 0.72
CA TYR A 195 -21.68 -0.41 1.91
C TYR A 195 -20.64 0.50 2.55
N HIS A 196 -19.51 0.71 1.88
CA HIS A 196 -18.47 1.62 2.35
C HIS A 196 -19.01 3.05 2.44
N TRP A 197 -18.68 3.78 3.51
CA TRP A 197 -19.22 5.13 3.80
C TRP A 197 -19.06 6.09 2.61
N PHE A 198 -17.94 6.05 1.90
CA PHE A 198 -17.73 6.95 0.75
C PHE A 198 -18.68 6.63 -0.41
N LYS A 199 -19.03 5.35 -0.61
CA LYS A 199 -20.01 4.95 -1.61
C LYS A 199 -21.39 5.45 -1.21
N THR A 200 -21.85 5.14 0.00
CA THR A 200 -23.21 5.46 0.46
C THR A 200 -23.45 6.96 0.64
N GLU A 201 -22.44 7.70 1.12
CA GLU A 201 -22.56 9.12 1.42
C GLU A 201 -22.23 10.05 0.24
N PHE A 202 -21.46 9.57 -0.75
CA PHE A 202 -21.04 10.40 -1.88
C PHE A 202 -21.46 9.83 -3.23
N LEU A 203 -21.08 8.60 -3.58
CA LEU A 203 -21.37 8.05 -4.89
C LEU A 203 -22.85 7.75 -5.12
N ASP A 204 -23.57 7.34 -4.09
CA ASP A 204 -25.03 7.10 -4.17
C ASP A 204 -25.85 8.40 -4.04
N GLN A 205 -25.19 9.52 -3.66
CA GLN A 205 -25.84 10.84 -3.44
C GLN A 205 -25.29 11.92 -4.37
N LEU A 206 -24.92 11.56 -5.61
CA LEU A 206 -24.29 12.48 -6.57
C LEU A 206 -25.15 13.73 -6.89
N LYS A 207 -26.48 13.57 -6.91
CA LYS A 207 -27.39 14.68 -7.20
C LYS A 207 -27.49 15.64 -6.02
N GLU A 208 -27.70 15.11 -4.83
CA GLU A 208 -27.85 15.85 -3.58
C GLU A 208 -26.58 16.63 -3.22
N LYS A 209 -25.42 16.04 -3.49
CA LYS A 209 -24.11 16.65 -3.28
C LYS A 209 -23.58 17.43 -4.50
N ASN A 210 -24.39 17.57 -5.54
CA ASN A 210 -24.04 18.27 -6.78
C ASN A 210 -22.67 17.85 -7.37
N MET A 211 -22.35 16.54 -7.40
CA MET A 211 -21.07 16.02 -7.80
C MET A 211 -21.05 15.53 -9.26
N LEU A 212 -19.92 15.74 -9.94
CA LEU A 212 -19.58 15.05 -11.18
C LEU A 212 -18.92 13.71 -10.83
N HIS A 213 -19.34 12.63 -11.48
CA HIS A 213 -18.71 11.32 -11.33
C HIS A 213 -18.13 10.83 -12.66
N ILE A 214 -16.88 10.37 -12.63
CA ILE A 214 -16.21 9.73 -13.79
C ILE A 214 -15.53 8.46 -13.33
N HIS A 215 -16.03 7.34 -13.85
CA HIS A 215 -15.46 6.02 -13.60
C HIS A 215 -14.29 5.72 -14.55
N PHE A 216 -13.15 5.25 -14.02
CA PHE A 216 -11.92 4.96 -14.73
C PHE A 216 -11.57 3.48 -14.75
N THR A 217 -11.09 3.00 -15.87
CA THR A 217 -10.45 1.69 -16.04
C THR A 217 -8.97 1.86 -16.43
N MET A 218 -8.19 0.78 -16.40
CA MET A 218 -6.79 0.85 -16.86
C MET A 218 -6.67 1.26 -18.34
N ASP A 219 -7.71 1.05 -19.15
CA ASP A 219 -7.71 1.40 -20.57
C ASP A 219 -7.82 2.92 -20.80
N ASP A 220 -8.30 3.66 -19.81
CA ASP A 220 -8.31 5.12 -19.82
C ASP A 220 -6.91 5.73 -19.63
N ASN A 221 -5.90 4.91 -19.27
CA ASN A 221 -4.52 5.36 -19.16
C ASN A 221 -3.71 5.01 -20.41
N LEU A 222 -3.69 5.90 -21.39
CA LEU A 222 -2.96 5.71 -22.66
C LEU A 222 -1.43 5.62 -22.48
N SER A 223 -0.90 5.90 -21.29
CA SER A 223 0.52 5.75 -21.01
C SER A 223 0.92 4.33 -20.61
N LEU A 224 -0.05 3.46 -20.31
CA LEU A 224 0.18 2.12 -19.85
C LEU A 224 0.29 1.13 -21.01
N SER A 225 1.39 0.39 -21.10
CA SER A 225 1.54 -0.63 -22.14
C SER A 225 0.69 -1.87 -21.85
N GLU A 226 0.30 -2.60 -22.90
CA GLU A 226 -0.47 -3.85 -22.77
C GLU A 226 0.28 -4.90 -21.90
N LYS A 227 1.61 -4.96 -21.99
CA LYS A 227 2.45 -5.81 -21.15
C LYS A 227 2.26 -5.49 -19.66
N ILE A 228 2.18 -4.22 -19.29
CA ILE A 228 1.96 -3.78 -17.92
C ILE A 228 0.52 -4.08 -17.49
N LYS A 229 -0.48 -3.80 -18.33
CA LYS A 229 -1.89 -4.13 -18.05
C LYS A 229 -2.07 -5.64 -17.80
N ALA A 230 -1.51 -6.49 -18.65
CA ALA A 230 -1.54 -7.94 -18.49
C ALA A 230 -0.89 -8.40 -17.18
N ARG A 231 0.25 -7.76 -16.79
CA ARG A 231 0.88 -8.03 -15.50
C ARG A 231 -0.04 -7.70 -14.32
N TYR A 232 -0.69 -6.53 -14.32
CA TYR A 232 -1.62 -6.16 -13.26
C TYR A 232 -2.84 -7.07 -13.21
N LYS A 233 -3.40 -7.48 -14.36
CA LYS A 233 -4.51 -8.44 -14.42
C LYS A 233 -4.15 -9.80 -13.79
N ARG A 234 -2.89 -10.25 -13.90
CA ARG A 234 -2.44 -11.49 -13.23
C ARG A 234 -2.14 -11.33 -11.74
N MET A 235 -1.79 -10.11 -11.28
CA MET A 235 -1.44 -9.85 -9.88
C MET A 235 -2.62 -9.90 -8.92
N TYR A 236 -3.83 -9.77 -9.41
CA TYR A 236 -5.04 -9.71 -8.58
C TYR A 236 -5.98 -10.84 -8.92
N THR A 237 -6.60 -11.42 -7.91
CA THR A 237 -7.59 -12.50 -8.00
C THR A 237 -8.80 -12.20 -7.13
N GLY A 238 -9.88 -12.97 -7.26
CA GLY A 238 -11.07 -12.89 -6.41
C GLY A 238 -11.62 -11.46 -6.31
N ILE A 239 -11.89 -11.04 -5.10
CA ILE A 239 -12.44 -9.72 -4.78
C ILE A 239 -11.53 -8.57 -5.23
N PHE A 240 -10.20 -8.73 -5.09
CA PHE A 240 -9.24 -7.69 -5.46
C PHE A 240 -9.16 -7.49 -6.97
N PHE A 241 -9.37 -8.55 -7.77
CA PHE A 241 -9.50 -8.41 -9.22
C PHE A 241 -10.75 -7.59 -9.58
N LYS A 242 -11.89 -7.90 -8.97
CA LYS A 242 -13.13 -7.15 -9.21
C LYS A 242 -13.00 -5.68 -8.85
N ARG A 243 -12.39 -5.35 -7.70
CA ARG A 243 -12.23 -3.96 -7.24
C ARG A 243 -11.13 -3.21 -7.96
N TYR A 244 -9.93 -3.79 -8.05
CA TYR A 244 -8.74 -3.06 -8.50
C TYR A 244 -8.48 -3.16 -9.99
N ILE A 245 -8.98 -4.21 -10.67
CA ILE A 245 -8.85 -4.37 -12.12
C ILE A 245 -10.11 -3.93 -12.84
N LEU A 246 -11.28 -4.44 -12.42
CA LEU A 246 -12.56 -4.08 -13.03
C LEU A 246 -13.14 -2.76 -12.50
N GLY A 247 -12.66 -2.27 -11.35
CA GLY A 247 -13.13 -1.02 -10.77
C GLY A 247 -14.51 -1.10 -10.11
N LEU A 248 -14.93 -2.26 -9.62
CA LEU A 248 -16.27 -2.51 -9.12
C LEU A 248 -16.39 -2.39 -7.61
N TRP A 249 -17.44 -1.75 -7.11
CA TRP A 249 -17.81 -1.73 -5.69
C TRP A 249 -18.59 -3.01 -5.36
N VAL A 250 -17.85 -4.03 -4.90
CA VAL A 250 -18.41 -5.37 -4.67
C VAL A 250 -18.11 -5.86 -3.25
N LEU A 251 -19.03 -6.68 -2.74
CA LEU A 251 -18.93 -7.26 -1.41
C LEU A 251 -17.83 -8.32 -1.35
N ALA A 252 -17.08 -8.34 -0.25
CA ALA A 252 -16.17 -9.42 0.07
C ALA A 252 -16.98 -10.58 0.66
N GLU A 253 -17.08 -11.71 -0.03
CA GLU A 253 -17.89 -12.87 0.32
C GLU A 253 -17.14 -14.18 0.10
N GLY A 254 -17.52 -15.22 0.85
CA GLY A 254 -16.98 -16.56 0.70
C GLY A 254 -15.59 -16.73 1.30
N ILE A 255 -14.84 -17.67 0.75
CA ILE A 255 -13.47 -18.01 1.16
C ILE A 255 -12.52 -16.88 0.78
N VAL A 256 -11.64 -16.50 1.71
CA VAL A 256 -10.66 -15.41 1.51
C VAL A 256 -9.65 -15.76 0.42
N TYR A 257 -9.15 -17.00 0.43
CA TYR A 257 -8.16 -17.51 -0.53
C TYR A 257 -8.80 -18.51 -1.49
N ASP A 258 -9.81 -18.07 -2.26
CA ASP A 258 -10.52 -18.88 -3.25
C ASP A 258 -9.64 -19.38 -4.42
N MET A 259 -8.47 -18.74 -4.59
CA MET A 259 -7.45 -19.15 -5.58
C MET A 259 -6.56 -20.29 -5.09
N PHE A 260 -6.64 -20.70 -3.81
CA PHE A 260 -5.86 -21.84 -3.32
C PHE A 260 -6.30 -23.13 -4.00
N ASP A 261 -5.36 -23.75 -4.70
CA ASP A 261 -5.53 -24.99 -5.46
C ASP A 261 -4.57 -26.04 -4.92
N LYS A 262 -5.09 -27.17 -4.44
CA LYS A 262 -4.28 -28.25 -3.87
C LYS A 262 -3.27 -28.81 -4.87
N ASP A 263 -3.66 -28.96 -6.13
CA ASP A 263 -2.81 -29.56 -7.16
C ASP A 263 -1.59 -28.66 -7.50
N LYS A 264 -1.74 -27.34 -7.30
CA LYS A 264 -0.68 -26.37 -7.57
C LYS A 264 0.15 -26.02 -6.34
N HIS A 265 -0.50 -25.90 -5.18
CA HIS A 265 0.09 -25.29 -4.01
C HIS A 265 0.51 -26.30 -2.92
N GLN A 266 -0.09 -27.50 -2.89
CA GLN A 266 0.31 -28.58 -2.00
C GLN A 266 1.34 -29.47 -2.71
N VAL A 267 2.44 -29.75 -2.04
CA VAL A 267 3.53 -30.58 -2.58
C VAL A 267 3.95 -31.65 -1.57
N PRO A 268 4.49 -32.78 -2.03
CA PRO A 268 5.01 -33.80 -1.12
C PRO A 268 6.10 -33.24 -0.19
N THR A 269 6.09 -33.70 1.06
CA THR A 269 7.15 -33.42 2.03
C THR A 269 8.37 -34.27 1.69
N ILE A 270 9.32 -33.67 0.98
CA ILE A 270 10.59 -34.30 0.60
C ILE A 270 11.76 -33.38 1.00
N GLU A 271 12.96 -33.95 1.08
CA GLU A 271 14.17 -33.13 1.26
C GLU A 271 14.38 -32.21 0.05
N ARG A 272 14.59 -30.93 0.31
CA ARG A 272 14.97 -29.90 -0.67
C ARG A 272 16.16 -29.11 -0.14
N LEU A 273 17.00 -28.65 -1.04
CA LEU A 273 18.15 -27.79 -0.70
C LEU A 273 17.67 -26.34 -0.53
N TYR A 274 17.28 -26.00 0.68
CA TYR A 274 16.85 -24.62 0.98
C TYR A 274 18.06 -23.71 1.19
N THR A 275 18.09 -22.59 0.48
CA THR A 275 19.17 -21.59 0.54
C THR A 275 19.09 -20.73 1.79
N GLN A 276 17.90 -20.52 2.33
CA GLN A 276 17.63 -19.77 3.55
C GLN A 276 16.28 -20.15 4.15
N HIS A 277 16.11 -19.87 5.45
CA HIS A 277 14.86 -20.11 6.15
C HIS A 277 14.40 -18.86 6.93
N TYR A 278 13.09 -18.78 7.14
CA TYR A 278 12.44 -17.90 8.11
C TYR A 278 11.39 -18.68 8.90
N ILE A 279 11.05 -18.18 10.08
CA ILE A 279 9.91 -18.70 10.84
C ILE A 279 8.91 -17.58 11.00
N SER A 280 7.64 -17.82 10.71
CA SER A 280 6.55 -16.92 11.04
C SER A 280 5.79 -17.44 12.24
N ILE A 281 5.41 -16.53 13.14
CA ILE A 281 4.70 -16.87 14.38
C ILE A 281 3.46 -16.00 14.47
N ASP A 282 2.30 -16.65 14.64
CA ASP A 282 1.11 -16.03 15.21
C ASP A 282 1.02 -16.46 16.68
N TYR A 283 1.22 -15.48 17.59
CA TYR A 283 1.32 -15.72 19.03
C TYR A 283 0.03 -15.37 19.73
N GLY A 284 -0.60 -16.36 20.35
CA GLY A 284 -1.81 -16.19 21.14
C GLY A 284 -1.63 -16.68 22.59
N THR A 285 -2.08 -15.87 23.57
CA THR A 285 -2.10 -16.30 24.98
C THR A 285 -3.32 -17.15 25.32
N GLN A 286 -4.47 -16.83 24.73
CA GLN A 286 -5.72 -17.58 24.89
C GLN A 286 -6.18 -18.28 23.61
N ASN A 287 -5.66 -17.85 22.48
CA ASN A 287 -5.89 -18.42 21.16
C ASN A 287 -4.71 -19.33 20.77
N PRO A 288 -4.87 -20.19 19.77
CA PRO A 288 -3.77 -21.00 19.29
C PRO A 288 -2.51 -20.19 18.97
N THR A 289 -1.36 -20.76 19.31
CA THR A 289 -0.05 -20.27 18.86
C THR A 289 0.43 -21.14 17.71
N THR A 290 0.85 -20.53 16.62
CA THR A 290 1.32 -21.25 15.44
C THR A 290 2.70 -20.79 14.98
N PHE A 291 3.52 -21.75 14.52
CA PHE A 291 4.79 -21.47 13.83
C PHE A 291 4.73 -22.06 12.44
N GLY A 292 5.24 -21.32 11.46
CA GLY A 292 5.45 -21.78 10.09
C GLY A 292 6.93 -21.69 9.72
N LEU A 293 7.57 -22.81 9.38
CA LEU A 293 8.94 -22.82 8.84
C LEU A 293 8.90 -22.62 7.34
N TRP A 294 9.51 -21.57 6.84
CA TRP A 294 9.62 -21.24 5.43
C TRP A 294 11.03 -21.46 4.92
N GLY A 295 11.17 -22.14 3.78
CA GLY A 295 12.44 -22.40 3.11
C GLY A 295 12.41 -21.96 1.65
N LEU A 296 13.47 -21.30 1.18
CA LEU A 296 13.62 -20.89 -0.22
C LEU A 296 14.38 -21.94 -1.02
N CYS A 297 13.75 -22.44 -2.07
CA CYS A 297 14.36 -23.35 -3.04
C CYS A 297 13.95 -22.92 -4.46
N ASP A 298 14.91 -22.73 -5.36
CA ASP A 298 14.70 -22.38 -6.78
C ASP A 298 13.74 -21.19 -7.02
N GLY A 299 13.82 -20.19 -6.17
CA GLY A 299 13.00 -18.99 -6.28
C GLY A 299 11.58 -19.11 -5.72
N VAL A 300 11.18 -20.29 -5.24
CA VAL A 300 9.88 -20.56 -4.62
C VAL A 300 10.06 -20.75 -3.11
N TRP A 301 9.15 -20.19 -2.32
CA TRP A 301 9.11 -20.39 -0.89
C TRP A 301 8.19 -21.55 -0.52
N TYR A 302 8.70 -22.45 0.31
CA TYR A 302 7.97 -23.61 0.79
C TYR A 302 7.68 -23.46 2.27
N LYS A 303 6.40 -23.59 2.69
CA LYS A 303 6.09 -23.85 4.10
C LYS A 303 6.47 -25.29 4.38
N VAL A 304 7.65 -25.47 4.98
CA VAL A 304 8.33 -26.77 5.12
C VAL A 304 7.64 -27.64 6.16
N ARG A 305 7.23 -27.01 7.27
CA ARG A 305 6.50 -27.64 8.37
C ARG A 305 5.80 -26.56 9.20
N GLU A 306 4.86 -27.00 10.02
CA GLU A 306 4.10 -26.16 10.94
C GLU A 306 4.16 -26.68 12.35
N TYR A 307 3.89 -25.80 13.31
CA TYR A 307 3.59 -26.09 14.69
C TYR A 307 2.25 -25.44 15.02
N HIS A 308 1.40 -26.15 15.75
CA HIS A 308 0.10 -25.66 16.19
C HIS A 308 -0.12 -26.10 17.64
N TYR A 309 -0.42 -25.16 18.52
CA TYR A 309 -0.80 -25.45 19.90
C TYR A 309 -2.03 -24.64 20.29
N ASP A 310 -3.11 -25.36 20.60
CA ASP A 310 -4.38 -24.78 21.05
C ASP A 310 -4.58 -25.11 22.54
N GLY A 311 -4.26 -24.13 23.41
CA GLY A 311 -4.34 -24.31 24.85
C GLY A 311 -5.75 -24.62 25.38
N ARG A 312 -6.80 -24.28 24.62
CA ARG A 312 -8.18 -24.61 24.97
C ARG A 312 -8.48 -26.09 24.75
N LYS A 313 -8.00 -26.63 23.59
CA LYS A 313 -8.15 -28.07 23.29
C LYS A 313 -7.32 -28.93 24.19
N GLU A 314 -6.10 -28.47 24.52
CA GLU A 314 -5.17 -29.18 25.41
C GLU A 314 -5.48 -28.97 26.89
N SER A 315 -6.48 -28.12 27.21
CA SER A 315 -6.85 -27.75 28.61
C SER A 315 -5.67 -27.24 29.45
N LYS A 316 -4.64 -26.71 28.77
CA LYS A 316 -3.43 -26.15 29.37
C LYS A 316 -2.94 -24.94 28.59
N GLN A 317 -2.75 -23.81 29.27
CA GLN A 317 -2.06 -22.66 28.70
C GLN A 317 -0.55 -22.82 28.88
N LYS A 318 0.23 -22.50 27.85
CA LYS A 318 1.68 -22.40 27.89
C LYS A 318 2.13 -21.01 28.28
N THR A 319 3.22 -20.95 29.02
CA THR A 319 3.96 -19.70 29.30
C THR A 319 4.84 -19.31 28.11
N ASP A 320 5.32 -18.05 28.11
CA ASP A 320 6.30 -17.60 27.12
C ASP A 320 7.56 -18.48 27.10
N GLN A 321 7.98 -18.99 28.28
CA GLN A 321 9.13 -19.87 28.41
C GLN A 321 8.89 -21.23 27.74
N GLU A 322 7.73 -21.85 27.95
CA GLU A 322 7.36 -23.11 27.29
C GLU A 322 7.24 -22.95 25.76
N TYR A 323 6.70 -21.82 25.28
CA TYR A 323 6.70 -21.51 23.85
C TYR A 323 8.10 -21.27 23.28
N LEU A 324 9.01 -20.71 24.07
CA LEU A 324 10.40 -20.55 23.65
C LEU A 324 11.09 -21.92 23.49
N GLU A 325 10.85 -22.84 24.41
CA GLU A 325 11.37 -24.21 24.36
C GLU A 325 10.84 -24.95 23.12
N ASP A 326 9.55 -24.83 22.84
CA ASP A 326 8.93 -25.36 21.61
C ASP A 326 9.55 -24.75 20.36
N LEU A 327 9.79 -23.44 20.34
CA LEU A 327 10.41 -22.74 19.23
C LEU A 327 11.85 -23.23 19.03
N GLN A 328 12.62 -23.39 20.09
CA GLN A 328 13.99 -23.92 20.01
C GLN A 328 14.01 -25.37 19.50
N ALA A 329 13.07 -26.21 19.95
CA ALA A 329 12.88 -27.55 19.41
C ALA A 329 12.48 -27.53 17.94
N PHE A 330 11.57 -26.62 17.57
CA PHE A 330 11.16 -26.40 16.17
C PHE A 330 12.30 -25.91 15.28
N MET A 331 13.26 -25.16 15.79
CA MET A 331 14.45 -24.69 15.08
C MET A 331 15.54 -25.76 14.95
N LYS A 332 15.52 -26.81 15.78
CA LYS A 332 16.58 -27.83 15.84
C LYS A 332 16.80 -28.49 14.47
N GLY A 333 18.05 -28.55 14.04
CA GLY A 333 18.44 -29.11 12.75
C GLY A 333 18.24 -28.21 11.53
N VAL A 334 17.58 -27.06 11.67
CA VAL A 334 17.37 -26.11 10.57
C VAL A 334 18.58 -25.20 10.42
N LYS A 335 19.20 -25.23 9.26
CA LYS A 335 20.36 -24.38 8.94
C LYS A 335 19.90 -23.05 8.31
N ARG A 336 20.68 -21.98 8.50
CA ARG A 336 20.48 -20.67 7.81
C ARG A 336 19.12 -20.02 8.10
N ILE A 337 18.64 -20.06 9.34
CA ILE A 337 17.47 -19.26 9.76
C ILE A 337 17.90 -17.79 9.78
N LYS A 338 17.25 -16.97 8.96
CA LYS A 338 17.53 -15.52 8.83
C LYS A 338 16.80 -14.68 9.87
N GLY A 339 15.68 -15.17 10.38
CA GLY A 339 14.93 -14.48 11.43
C GLY A 339 13.57 -15.15 11.72
N VAL A 340 12.99 -14.73 12.84
CA VAL A 340 11.68 -15.11 13.31
C VAL A 340 10.76 -13.89 13.19
N ILE A 341 9.70 -14.02 12.41
CA ILE A 341 8.72 -12.96 12.13
C ILE A 341 7.55 -13.14 13.09
N VAL A 342 7.20 -12.11 13.82
CA VAL A 342 6.12 -12.17 14.84
C VAL A 342 5.39 -10.84 14.92
N ASP A 343 4.10 -10.89 15.25
CA ASP A 343 3.28 -9.69 15.45
C ASP A 343 3.90 -8.78 16.53
N PRO A 344 4.02 -7.46 16.26
CA PRO A 344 4.55 -6.50 17.24
C PRO A 344 3.84 -6.48 18.59
N SER A 345 2.59 -6.93 18.66
CA SER A 345 1.79 -7.00 19.91
C SER A 345 2.30 -8.05 20.91
N ALA A 346 3.02 -9.08 20.43
CA ALA A 346 3.61 -10.13 21.28
C ALA A 346 4.87 -9.63 22.04
N ALA A 347 4.79 -8.51 22.73
CA ALA A 347 5.94 -7.79 23.29
C ALA A 347 6.76 -8.61 24.29
N SER A 348 6.12 -9.38 25.17
CA SER A 348 6.78 -10.23 26.18
C SER A 348 7.58 -11.36 25.53
N PHE A 349 6.95 -12.07 24.60
CA PHE A 349 7.59 -13.16 23.85
C PHE A 349 8.74 -12.66 22.97
N ILE A 350 8.58 -11.48 22.33
CA ILE A 350 9.65 -10.81 21.58
C ILE A 350 10.86 -10.51 22.48
N ALA A 351 10.62 -9.98 23.69
CA ALA A 351 11.68 -9.67 24.63
C ALA A 351 12.43 -10.95 25.08
N LEU A 352 11.68 -12.02 25.34
CA LEU A 352 12.24 -13.31 25.74
C LEU A 352 13.08 -13.95 24.61
N MET A 353 12.59 -13.95 23.37
CA MET A 353 13.33 -14.43 22.19
C MET A 353 14.65 -13.66 22.01
N LYS A 354 14.62 -12.32 22.12
CA LYS A 354 15.83 -11.49 21.99
C LYS A 354 16.84 -11.78 23.08
N LYS A 355 16.38 -11.96 24.35
CA LYS A 355 17.25 -12.35 25.47
C LYS A 355 17.97 -13.68 25.18
N ASN A 356 17.31 -14.58 24.44
CA ASN A 356 17.87 -15.86 24.01
C ASN A 356 18.57 -15.80 22.63
N ARG A 357 18.99 -14.59 22.19
CA ARG A 357 19.77 -14.35 20.96
C ARG A 357 19.06 -14.79 19.66
N ILE A 358 17.74 -14.89 19.66
CA ILE A 358 16.95 -15.15 18.45
C ILE A 358 16.75 -13.82 17.71
N HIS A 359 17.08 -13.80 16.41
CA HIS A 359 16.85 -12.63 15.57
C HIS A 359 15.36 -12.47 15.25
N VAL A 360 14.71 -11.48 15.86
CA VAL A 360 13.28 -11.21 15.70
C VAL A 360 13.04 -10.09 14.69
N ILE A 361 12.15 -10.33 13.75
CA ILE A 361 11.64 -9.38 12.76
C ILE A 361 10.19 -9.06 13.10
N LYS A 362 9.85 -7.79 13.28
CA LYS A 362 8.47 -7.37 13.50
C LYS A 362 7.64 -7.54 12.23
N ALA A 363 6.53 -8.22 12.31
CA ALA A 363 5.63 -8.44 11.18
C ALA A 363 5.01 -7.13 10.68
N LYS A 364 4.81 -7.04 9.37
CA LYS A 364 3.86 -6.11 8.77
C LYS A 364 2.49 -6.78 8.83
N ASN A 365 1.69 -6.38 9.80
CA ASN A 365 0.46 -7.06 10.20
C ASN A 365 -0.83 -6.49 9.59
N ASP A 366 -0.74 -5.57 8.62
CA ASP A 366 -1.91 -5.07 7.89
C ASP A 366 -2.68 -6.24 7.26
N VAL A 367 -3.98 -6.31 7.56
CA VAL A 367 -4.81 -7.47 7.22
C VAL A 367 -5.10 -7.51 5.73
N LEU A 368 -5.67 -6.46 5.16
CA LEU A 368 -6.11 -6.46 3.76
C LEU A 368 -4.93 -6.46 2.79
N ASP A 369 -3.90 -5.68 3.07
CA ASP A 369 -2.66 -5.69 2.28
C ASP A 369 -1.97 -7.05 2.35
N GLY A 370 -1.96 -7.66 3.53
CA GLY A 370 -1.39 -8.99 3.72
C GLY A 370 -2.18 -10.07 2.98
N ILE A 371 -3.52 -10.08 3.06
CA ILE A 371 -4.37 -11.00 2.30
C ILE A 371 -4.12 -10.85 0.80
N ARG A 372 -4.10 -9.62 0.29
CA ARG A 372 -3.82 -9.34 -1.12
C ARG A 372 -2.45 -9.89 -1.55
N ASN A 373 -1.43 -9.71 -0.71
CA ASN A 373 -0.08 -10.18 -1.01
C ASN A 373 0.02 -11.71 -1.01
N VAL A 374 -0.65 -12.41 -0.07
CA VAL A 374 -0.74 -13.88 -0.08
C VAL A 374 -1.50 -14.37 -1.30
N SER A 375 -2.64 -13.74 -1.65
CA SER A 375 -3.39 -14.08 -2.87
C SER A 375 -2.52 -13.95 -4.13
N THR A 376 -1.73 -12.89 -4.22
CA THR A 376 -0.76 -12.70 -5.32
C THR A 376 0.32 -13.78 -5.31
N ALA A 377 0.87 -14.10 -4.14
CA ALA A 377 1.91 -15.12 -4.01
C ALA A 377 1.42 -16.52 -4.39
N LEU A 378 0.17 -16.86 -4.05
CA LEU A 378 -0.47 -18.10 -4.50
C LEU A 378 -0.68 -18.09 -6.01
N ASN A 379 -1.31 -17.05 -6.56
CA ASN A 379 -1.59 -16.97 -8.00
C ASN A 379 -0.34 -17.00 -8.88
N ASP A 380 0.77 -16.43 -8.41
CA ASP A 380 2.05 -16.41 -9.11
C ASP A 380 2.94 -17.63 -8.75
N GLU A 381 2.40 -18.62 -7.99
CA GLU A 381 3.10 -19.82 -7.49
C GLU A 381 4.43 -19.52 -6.78
N LEU A 382 4.51 -18.38 -6.10
CA LEU A 382 5.70 -17.98 -5.35
C LEU A 382 5.82 -18.67 -4.00
N ILE A 383 4.72 -19.25 -3.50
CA ILE A 383 4.66 -20.01 -2.25
C ILE A 383 3.98 -21.35 -2.47
N LYS A 384 4.50 -22.37 -1.82
CA LYS A 384 3.95 -23.75 -1.80
C LYS A 384 3.99 -24.30 -0.37
N TYR A 385 3.25 -25.34 -0.13
CA TYR A 385 3.07 -25.94 1.19
C TYR A 385 3.36 -27.43 1.13
N ASN A 386 4.22 -27.93 2.01
CA ASN A 386 4.40 -29.36 2.16
C ASN A 386 3.13 -30.00 2.72
N ASP A 387 2.82 -31.21 2.29
CA ASP A 387 1.60 -31.95 2.66
C ASP A 387 1.48 -32.29 4.15
N CYS A 388 2.56 -32.13 4.92
CA CYS A 388 2.56 -32.21 6.38
C CYS A 388 1.90 -30.99 7.07
N CYS A 389 1.67 -29.87 6.36
CA CYS A 389 1.05 -28.65 6.90
C CYS A 389 -0.50 -28.77 6.94
N LYS A 390 -1.02 -29.72 7.72
CA LYS A 390 -2.44 -30.10 7.72
C LYS A 390 -3.36 -29.05 8.30
N GLU A 391 -2.95 -28.35 9.36
CA GLU A 391 -3.74 -27.28 9.97
C GLU A 391 -3.82 -26.06 9.05
N THR A 392 -2.73 -25.72 8.35
CA THR A 392 -2.75 -24.71 7.31
C THR A 392 -3.80 -25.02 6.23
N PHE A 393 -3.88 -26.27 5.74
CA PHE A 393 -4.89 -26.64 4.74
C PHE A 393 -6.32 -26.60 5.29
N ARG A 394 -6.51 -26.94 6.57
CA ARG A 394 -7.80 -26.79 7.24
C ARG A 394 -8.24 -25.35 7.29
N GLU A 395 -7.33 -24.43 7.65
CA GLU A 395 -7.63 -23.01 7.72
C GLU A 395 -7.88 -22.41 6.32
N PHE A 396 -7.16 -22.79 5.27
CA PHE A 396 -7.47 -22.35 3.89
C PHE A 396 -8.91 -22.64 3.51
N SER A 397 -9.48 -23.77 3.93
CA SER A 397 -10.85 -24.14 3.60
C SER A 397 -11.91 -23.44 4.45
N SER A 398 -11.55 -22.87 5.58
CA SER A 398 -12.45 -22.26 6.57
C SER A 398 -12.23 -20.76 6.82
N TYR A 399 -11.24 -20.14 6.18
CA TYR A 399 -10.95 -18.72 6.32
C TYR A 399 -11.91 -17.91 5.44
N LEU A 400 -12.92 -17.31 6.07
CA LEU A 400 -14.04 -16.66 5.41
C LEU A 400 -14.08 -15.15 5.64
N TRP A 401 -14.65 -14.42 4.70
CA TRP A 401 -15.01 -13.02 4.88
C TRP A 401 -16.18 -12.86 5.86
N ASP A 402 -16.12 -11.85 6.72
CA ASP A 402 -17.21 -11.49 7.64
C ASP A 402 -18.28 -10.68 6.91
N GLN A 403 -19.37 -11.34 6.55
CA GLN A 403 -20.50 -10.70 5.86
C GLN A 403 -21.18 -9.62 6.72
N LYS A 404 -21.15 -9.75 8.06
CA LYS A 404 -21.74 -8.73 8.96
C LYS A 404 -20.90 -7.46 8.95
N ALA A 405 -19.57 -7.59 8.97
CA ALA A 405 -18.66 -6.47 8.84
C ALA A 405 -18.79 -5.82 7.45
N ALA A 406 -18.86 -6.63 6.40
CA ALA A 406 -19.01 -6.15 5.01
C ALA A 406 -20.30 -5.34 4.80
N LYS A 407 -21.41 -5.71 5.44
CA LYS A 407 -22.66 -4.93 5.43
C LYS A 407 -22.54 -3.56 6.14
N ARG A 408 -21.54 -3.41 7.02
CA ARG A 408 -21.21 -2.12 7.67
C ARG A 408 -20.12 -1.34 6.92
N GLY A 409 -19.74 -1.79 5.72
CA GLY A 409 -18.72 -1.15 4.91
C GLY A 409 -17.27 -1.52 5.29
N GLU A 410 -17.08 -2.56 6.10
CA GLU A 410 -15.78 -3.03 6.55
C GLU A 410 -15.44 -4.38 5.94
N ASP A 411 -14.32 -4.51 5.26
CA ASP A 411 -13.83 -5.79 4.80
C ASP A 411 -12.90 -6.40 5.85
N LYS A 412 -13.39 -7.43 6.50
CA LYS A 412 -12.62 -8.19 7.51
C LYS A 412 -12.84 -9.68 7.31
N PRO A 413 -11.83 -10.51 7.50
CA PRO A 413 -12.06 -11.94 7.68
C PRO A 413 -12.67 -12.21 9.05
N ILE A 414 -13.39 -13.32 9.16
CA ILE A 414 -13.85 -13.85 10.46
C ILE A 414 -12.61 -14.26 11.27
N LYS A 415 -12.54 -13.77 12.52
CA LYS A 415 -11.45 -14.09 13.44
C LYS A 415 -11.70 -15.44 14.13
N GLN A 416 -11.60 -16.50 13.32
CA GLN A 416 -11.74 -17.88 13.75
C GLN A 416 -10.99 -18.81 12.82
N ASN A 417 -10.16 -19.72 13.36
CA ASN A 417 -9.31 -20.63 12.58
C ASN A 417 -8.47 -19.88 11.52
N ASP A 418 -7.79 -18.83 11.96
CA ASP A 418 -7.04 -17.91 11.09
C ASP A 418 -5.56 -17.78 11.48
N HIS A 419 -5.08 -18.59 12.42
CA HIS A 419 -3.75 -18.44 13.02
C HIS A 419 -2.60 -18.79 12.04
N HIS A 420 -2.74 -19.84 11.25
CA HIS A 420 -1.77 -20.14 10.19
C HIS A 420 -1.89 -19.15 9.05
N MET A 421 -3.11 -18.67 8.75
CA MET A 421 -3.34 -17.64 7.72
C MET A 421 -2.69 -16.32 8.11
N ASP A 422 -2.77 -15.94 9.39
CA ASP A 422 -2.10 -14.76 9.92
C ASP A 422 -0.58 -14.92 9.91
N GLY A 423 -0.04 -16.08 10.31
CA GLY A 423 1.39 -16.41 10.21
C GLY A 423 1.91 -16.37 8.77
N ASP A 424 1.16 -16.90 7.82
CA ASP A 424 1.50 -16.87 6.39
C ASP A 424 1.49 -15.44 5.84
N ARG A 425 0.50 -14.66 6.24
CA ARG A 425 0.38 -13.23 5.91
C ARG A 425 1.56 -12.42 6.45
N TYR A 426 1.99 -12.70 7.69
CA TYR A 426 3.17 -12.07 8.28
C TYR A 426 4.43 -12.35 7.49
N PHE A 427 4.66 -13.61 7.11
CA PHE A 427 5.81 -13.99 6.29
C PHE A 427 5.77 -13.32 4.92
N VAL A 428 4.69 -13.47 4.19
CA VAL A 428 4.57 -12.97 2.81
C VAL A 428 4.67 -11.44 2.77
N ASN A 429 3.96 -10.75 3.67
CA ASN A 429 3.93 -9.28 3.68
C ASN A 429 5.26 -8.67 4.15
N THR A 430 5.99 -9.36 5.05
CA THR A 430 7.24 -8.84 5.63
C THR A 430 8.46 -9.19 4.77
N ILE A 431 8.53 -10.40 4.23
CA ILE A 431 9.73 -10.89 3.54
C ILE A 431 9.56 -10.85 2.03
N LEU A 432 8.51 -11.51 1.50
CA LEU A 432 8.38 -11.70 0.05
C LEU A 432 8.11 -10.40 -0.71
N PHE A 433 7.24 -9.53 -0.17
CA PHE A 433 6.85 -8.28 -0.83
C PHE A 433 7.61 -7.04 -0.36
N THR A 434 8.43 -7.12 0.70
CA THR A 434 9.30 -6.01 1.10
C THR A 434 10.51 -5.87 0.19
N SER A 435 11.10 -6.98 -0.23
CA SER A 435 12.25 -7.00 -1.15
C SER A 435 11.91 -6.55 -2.58
N LYS A 436 10.64 -6.67 -3.01
CA LYS A 436 10.19 -6.22 -4.34
C LYS A 436 9.84 -4.72 -4.40
N ALA A 437 9.53 -4.07 -3.29
CA ALA A 437 9.22 -2.63 -3.26
C ALA A 437 10.42 -1.74 -3.60
N GLY A 438 11.66 -2.23 -3.44
CA GLY A 438 12.88 -1.51 -3.81
C GLY A 438 13.20 -1.50 -5.31
N ILE A 439 12.62 -2.39 -6.10
CA ILE A 439 12.95 -2.55 -7.53
C ILE A 439 11.88 -1.94 -8.45
N SER A 440 10.65 -1.70 -7.97
CA SER A 440 9.54 -1.29 -8.84
C SER A 440 9.27 0.22 -8.92
N SER A 441 10.02 1.07 -8.21
CA SER A 441 9.75 2.51 -8.17
C SER A 441 10.57 3.37 -9.14
N SER A 442 11.47 2.78 -9.96
CA SER A 442 12.39 3.57 -10.77
C SER A 442 12.13 3.61 -12.29
N SER A 443 11.12 2.94 -12.83
CA SER A 443 10.95 2.89 -14.30
C SER A 443 9.52 2.72 -14.80
N ALA A 444 8.59 3.58 -14.40
CA ALA A 444 7.32 3.69 -15.12
C ALA A 444 6.63 5.03 -14.82
N TRP A 445 7.17 6.08 -15.42
CA TRP A 445 6.48 7.36 -15.61
C TRP A 445 6.56 7.75 -17.07
#